data_b2d060c3bebe3a06fb0972bd15dfc587
#
_entry.id   b2d060c3bebe3a06fb0972bd15dfc587
#
_cell.length_a   1.000
_cell.length_b   1.000
_cell.length_c   1.000
_cell.angle_alpha   90.00
_cell.angle_beta   90.00
_cell.angle_gamma   90.00
#
_symmetry.space_group_name_H-M   'P 1'
#
loop_
_entity.id
_entity.type
_entity.pdbx_description
1 polymer ?
#
loop_
_entity_poly.entity_id
_entity_poly.type
_entity_poly.pdbx_seq_one_letter_code
_entity_poly.pdbx_strand_id
1 'polypeptide(L)'
;MLQRMKLLDDERTAIDLSTTPLHLGLGSRARPIDGFAFDPAVLQAYGEAVADDGIEGRMVVVIDEEGPGDHWERHPAGDEVILCINGTVTVVRDVGELTEQVVLRPGEATINPAGMWHAVDVDGAARILTITPGLGTEHRQR
;
A
#
# COMPACT_ATOMS: atom_id res chain seq x y z
N MET A 1 4.36 -10.37 -32.53
CA MET A 1 5.56 -9.53 -32.31
C MET A 1 5.26 -8.06 -32.31
N LEU A 2 4.62 -7.49 -33.34
CA LEU A 2 4.23 -6.07 -33.38
C LEU A 2 3.30 -5.66 -32.24
N GLN A 3 2.32 -6.49 -31.88
CA GLN A 3 1.41 -6.23 -30.79
C GLN A 3 2.12 -6.23 -29.42
N ARG A 4 3.12 -7.09 -29.24
CA ARG A 4 3.96 -7.14 -28.02
C ARG A 4 4.86 -5.90 -27.91
N MET A 5 5.39 -5.41 -29.03
CA MET A 5 6.16 -4.19 -29.04
C MET A 5 5.31 -2.95 -28.70
N LYS A 6 4.06 -2.92 -29.17
CA LYS A 6 3.11 -1.85 -28.87
C LYS A 6 2.74 -1.82 -27.37
N LEU A 7 2.55 -2.98 -26.75
CA LEU A 7 2.33 -3.08 -25.29
C LEU A 7 3.55 -2.56 -24.50
N LEU A 8 4.76 -2.87 -24.94
CA LEU A 8 5.98 -2.38 -24.31
C LEU A 8 6.13 -0.86 -24.45
N ASP A 9 5.66 -0.27 -25.55
CA ASP A 9 5.66 1.18 -25.73
C ASP A 9 4.63 1.86 -24.81
N ASP A 10 3.46 1.28 -24.62
CA ASP A 10 2.44 1.76 -23.67
C ASP A 10 2.93 1.59 -22.21
N GLU A 11 3.63 0.51 -21.89
CA GLU A 11 4.23 0.27 -20.58
C GLU A 11 5.40 1.21 -20.24
N ARG A 12 5.98 1.87 -21.24
CA ARG A 12 7.03 2.88 -21.01
C ARG A 12 6.49 4.23 -20.59
N THR A 13 5.19 4.42 -20.65
CA THR A 13 4.58 5.64 -20.12
C THR A 13 4.82 5.69 -18.62
N ALA A 14 5.31 6.83 -18.16
CA ALA A 14 5.47 7.03 -16.73
C ALA A 14 4.13 7.00 -16.01
N ILE A 15 4.09 6.30 -14.91
CA ILE A 15 2.89 6.14 -14.08
C ILE A 15 3.13 6.88 -12.76
N ASP A 16 2.25 7.81 -12.43
CA ASP A 16 2.27 8.47 -11.13
C ASP A 16 1.57 7.56 -10.09
N LEU A 17 2.36 6.95 -9.21
CA LEU A 17 1.85 6.01 -8.21
C LEU A 17 1.00 6.68 -7.13
N SER A 18 0.99 8.00 -7.05
CA SER A 18 0.10 8.71 -6.12
C SER A 18 -1.33 8.82 -6.64
N THR A 19 -1.54 8.69 -7.94
CA THR A 19 -2.86 8.74 -8.58
C THR A 19 -3.26 7.43 -9.22
N THR A 20 -2.30 6.64 -9.68
CA THR A 20 -2.51 5.39 -10.38
C THR A 20 -1.65 4.29 -9.73
N PRO A 21 -2.16 3.63 -8.69
CA PRO A 21 -1.44 2.52 -8.07
C PRO A 21 -1.19 1.37 -9.04
N LEU A 22 -0.26 0.49 -8.69
CA LEU A 22 -0.06 -0.76 -9.40
C LEU A 22 -0.65 -1.91 -8.61
N HIS A 23 -1.20 -2.87 -9.33
CA HIS A 23 -1.51 -4.19 -8.81
C HIS A 23 -0.42 -5.17 -9.21
N LEU A 24 0.18 -5.82 -8.21
CA LEU A 24 1.11 -6.94 -8.40
C LEU A 24 0.33 -8.24 -8.20
N GLY A 25 0.24 -9.05 -9.23
CA GLY A 25 -0.55 -10.28 -9.23
C GLY A 25 0.26 -11.54 -9.49
N LEU A 26 -0.45 -12.66 -9.59
CA LEU A 26 0.14 -13.96 -9.93
C LEU A 26 0.90 -13.90 -11.25
N GLY A 27 1.95 -14.72 -11.36
CA GLY A 27 2.79 -14.77 -12.56
C GLY A 27 3.72 -13.57 -12.69
N SER A 28 4.04 -12.90 -11.58
CA SER A 28 4.89 -11.71 -11.55
C SER A 28 4.36 -10.57 -12.41
N ARG A 29 3.04 -10.47 -12.53
CA ARG A 29 2.40 -9.40 -13.31
C ARG A 29 2.33 -8.12 -12.50
N ALA A 30 2.51 -6.99 -13.21
CA ALA A 30 2.24 -5.66 -12.69
C ALA A 30 1.34 -4.93 -13.69
N ARG A 31 0.28 -4.30 -13.19
CA ARG A 31 -0.63 -3.51 -14.04
C ARG A 31 -1.12 -2.28 -13.29
N PRO A 32 -1.35 -1.17 -14.00
CA PRO A 32 -1.91 0.03 -13.38
C PRO A 32 -3.39 -0.19 -13.03
N ILE A 33 -3.81 0.49 -11.94
CA ILE A 33 -5.20 0.51 -11.49
C ILE A 33 -5.78 1.86 -11.88
N ASP A 34 -6.54 1.89 -12.98
CA ASP A 34 -7.15 3.13 -13.46
C ASP A 34 -8.35 3.53 -12.59
N GLY A 35 -8.55 4.85 -12.44
CA GLY A 35 -9.69 5.39 -11.72
C GLY A 35 -9.67 5.12 -10.22
N PHE A 36 -8.48 4.90 -9.64
CA PHE A 36 -8.35 4.58 -8.22
C PHE A 36 -8.60 5.80 -7.33
N ALA A 37 -9.26 5.55 -6.20
CA ALA A 37 -9.36 6.48 -5.07
C ALA A 37 -9.51 5.65 -3.79
N PHE A 38 -9.10 6.21 -2.65
CA PHE A 38 -9.35 5.60 -1.33
C PHE A 38 -10.80 5.83 -0.92
N ASP A 39 -11.70 5.19 -1.64
CA ASP A 39 -13.15 5.22 -1.48
C ASP A 39 -13.64 3.78 -1.34
N PRO A 40 -14.56 3.48 -0.40
CA PRO A 40 -15.01 2.11 -0.16
C PRO A 40 -15.53 1.39 -1.41
N ALA A 41 -16.27 2.09 -2.27
CA ALA A 41 -16.81 1.49 -3.49
C ALA A 41 -15.71 1.18 -4.51
N VAL A 42 -14.71 2.05 -4.63
CA VAL A 42 -13.56 1.85 -5.52
C VAL A 42 -12.68 0.70 -5.01
N LEU A 43 -12.42 0.64 -3.71
CA LEU A 43 -11.66 -0.45 -3.09
C LEU A 43 -12.36 -1.80 -3.25
N GLN A 44 -13.70 -1.83 -3.11
CA GLN A 44 -14.49 -3.04 -3.37
C GLN A 44 -14.36 -3.48 -4.83
N ALA A 45 -14.53 -2.56 -5.77
CA ALA A 45 -14.42 -2.87 -7.20
C ALA A 45 -13.01 -3.37 -7.56
N TYR A 46 -11.98 -2.78 -6.98
CA TYR A 46 -10.61 -3.27 -7.13
C TYR A 46 -10.45 -4.68 -6.59
N GLY A 47 -10.92 -4.96 -5.39
CA GLY A 47 -10.86 -6.29 -4.78
C GLY A 47 -11.56 -7.36 -5.63
N GLU A 48 -12.72 -7.04 -6.19
CA GLU A 48 -13.45 -7.93 -7.10
C GLU A 48 -12.67 -8.18 -8.40
N ALA A 49 -12.08 -7.13 -8.97
CA ALA A 49 -11.32 -7.23 -10.23
C ALA A 49 -10.05 -8.09 -10.10
N VAL A 50 -9.45 -8.16 -8.92
CA VAL A 50 -8.21 -8.92 -8.67
C VAL A 50 -8.43 -10.18 -7.83
N ALA A 51 -9.67 -10.59 -7.63
CA ALA A 51 -10.03 -11.72 -6.75
C ALA A 51 -9.31 -13.03 -7.11
N ASP A 52 -9.02 -13.25 -8.39
CA ASP A 52 -8.33 -14.46 -8.85
C ASP A 52 -6.87 -14.55 -8.35
N ASP A 53 -6.26 -13.45 -7.98
CA ASP A 53 -4.91 -13.43 -7.41
C ASP A 53 -4.89 -13.81 -5.92
N GLY A 54 -6.06 -13.86 -5.27
CA GLY A 54 -6.21 -14.27 -3.88
C GLY A 54 -5.32 -13.48 -2.94
N ILE A 55 -4.70 -14.17 -1.98
CA ILE A 55 -3.81 -13.57 -1.00
C ILE A 55 -2.46 -13.10 -1.57
N GLU A 56 -2.12 -13.53 -2.79
CA GLU A 56 -0.86 -13.15 -3.43
C GLU A 56 -0.92 -11.76 -4.09
N GLY A 57 -2.13 -11.23 -4.32
CA GLY A 57 -2.32 -9.91 -4.90
C GLY A 57 -1.89 -8.80 -3.95
N ARG A 58 -1.15 -7.81 -4.46
CA ARG A 58 -0.69 -6.66 -3.67
C ARG A 58 -0.83 -5.36 -4.45
N MET A 59 -1.14 -4.30 -3.71
CA MET A 59 -1.17 -2.95 -4.26
C MET A 59 0.10 -2.20 -3.92
N VAL A 60 0.66 -1.50 -4.89
CA VAL A 60 1.76 -0.54 -4.70
C VAL A 60 1.21 0.85 -4.94
N VAL A 61 1.31 1.72 -3.94
CA VAL A 61 0.79 3.09 -4.02
C VAL A 61 1.71 4.06 -3.28
N VAL A 62 1.78 5.28 -3.78
CA VAL A 62 2.43 6.39 -3.09
C VAL A 62 1.36 7.24 -2.43
N ILE A 63 1.55 7.55 -1.15
CA ILE A 63 0.58 8.28 -0.33
C ILE A 63 1.28 9.48 0.30
N ASP A 64 0.65 10.65 0.19
CA ASP A 64 1.03 11.83 0.96
C ASP A 64 0.27 11.82 2.27
N GLU A 65 0.99 11.83 3.39
CA GLU A 65 0.45 11.76 4.73
C GLU A 65 0.72 13.05 5.50
N GLU A 66 -0.21 13.44 6.36
CA GLU A 66 -0.09 14.58 7.26
C GLU A 66 -0.56 14.22 8.66
N GLY A 67 0.24 14.62 9.66
CA GLY A 67 -0.10 14.49 11.06
C GLY A 67 -0.25 13.06 11.57
N PRO A 68 -0.84 12.90 12.77
CA PRO A 68 -1.08 11.57 13.33
C PRO A 68 -2.21 10.84 12.60
N GLY A 69 -2.04 9.54 12.39
CA GLY A 69 -3.09 8.68 11.87
C GLY A 69 -4.26 8.54 12.86
N ASP A 70 -5.47 8.49 12.35
CA ASP A 70 -6.70 8.48 13.15
C ASP A 70 -7.27 7.08 13.41
N HIS A 71 -6.71 6.06 12.78
CA HIS A 71 -7.17 4.67 12.92
C HIS A 71 -6.02 3.67 12.86
N TRP A 72 -6.32 2.48 13.37
CA TRP A 72 -5.49 1.29 13.20
C TRP A 72 -5.94 0.51 11.97
N GLU A 73 -4.99 -0.15 11.34
CA GLU A 73 -5.22 -1.00 10.18
C GLU A 73 -4.45 -2.30 10.31
N ARG A 74 -4.98 -3.40 9.77
CA ARG A 74 -4.25 -4.66 9.64
C ARG A 74 -4.59 -5.36 8.33
N HIS A 75 -3.63 -6.15 7.84
CA HIS A 75 -3.74 -6.88 6.59
C HIS A 75 -3.57 -8.38 6.87
N PRO A 76 -4.67 -9.14 7.04
CA PRO A 76 -4.57 -10.57 7.34
C PRO A 76 -3.95 -11.40 6.23
N ALA A 77 -4.03 -10.94 4.96
CA ALA A 77 -3.57 -11.70 3.81
C ALA A 77 -2.05 -11.82 3.69
N GLY A 78 -1.28 -10.92 4.30
CA GLY A 78 0.17 -10.97 4.19
C GLY A 78 0.87 -9.78 4.83
N ASP A 79 2.19 -9.74 4.64
CA ASP A 79 3.03 -8.68 5.17
C ASP A 79 2.92 -7.41 4.31
N GLU A 80 2.84 -6.27 4.97
CA GLU A 80 2.87 -4.97 4.32
C GLU A 80 4.25 -4.34 4.43
N VAL A 81 4.73 -3.76 3.33
CA VAL A 81 5.95 -2.93 3.33
C VAL A 81 5.57 -1.47 3.31
N ILE A 82 6.15 -0.67 4.22
CA ILE A 82 6.06 0.79 4.21
C ILE A 82 7.46 1.35 4.01
N LEU A 83 7.64 2.14 2.96
CA LEU A 83 8.87 2.86 2.63
C LEU A 83 8.66 4.36 2.81
N CYS A 84 9.51 5.02 3.56
CA CYS A 84 9.55 6.48 3.61
C CYS A 84 10.27 7.03 2.38
N ILE A 85 9.60 7.89 1.61
CA ILE A 85 10.20 8.58 0.46
C ILE A 85 10.72 9.95 0.90
N ASN A 86 9.92 10.68 1.66
CA ASN A 86 10.23 12.04 2.11
C ASN A 86 9.60 12.29 3.49
N GLY A 87 10.24 13.12 4.30
CA GLY A 87 9.78 13.41 5.66
C GLY A 87 10.25 12.37 6.67
N THR A 88 9.56 12.31 7.81
CA THR A 88 9.81 11.33 8.87
C THR A 88 8.50 10.66 9.24
N VAL A 89 8.50 9.34 9.24
CA VAL A 89 7.31 8.52 9.48
C VAL A 89 7.56 7.63 10.69
N THR A 90 6.58 7.59 11.60
CA THR A 90 6.59 6.63 12.71
C THR A 90 5.50 5.61 12.48
N VAL A 91 5.89 4.36 12.31
CA VAL A 91 4.96 3.23 12.26
C VAL A 91 4.78 2.72 13.69
N VAL A 92 3.55 2.75 14.17
CA VAL A 92 3.17 2.29 15.50
C VAL A 92 2.49 0.94 15.37
N ARG A 93 2.95 -0.06 16.13
CA ARG A 93 2.37 -1.40 16.15
C ARG A 93 1.74 -1.70 17.50
N ASP A 94 0.57 -2.30 17.48
CA ASP A 94 -0.08 -2.81 18.67
C ASP A 94 0.41 -4.25 18.95
N VAL A 95 1.26 -4.38 19.96
CA VAL A 95 1.84 -5.67 20.35
C VAL A 95 1.19 -6.23 21.64
N GLY A 96 -0.05 -5.82 21.91
CA GLY A 96 -0.82 -6.20 23.08
C GLY A 96 -0.90 -5.09 24.12
N GLU A 97 -0.30 -5.27 25.30
CA GLU A 97 -0.32 -4.26 26.37
C GLU A 97 0.55 -3.03 26.07
N LEU A 98 1.46 -3.15 25.11
CA LEU A 98 2.40 -2.11 24.71
C LEU A 98 2.28 -1.84 23.23
N THR A 99 2.80 -0.68 22.82
CA THR A 99 3.02 -0.34 21.42
C THR A 99 4.51 -0.35 21.11
N GLU A 100 4.84 -0.78 19.89
CA GLU A 100 6.18 -0.68 19.32
C GLU A 100 6.20 0.44 18.31
N GLN A 101 7.25 1.23 18.27
CA GLN A 101 7.42 2.32 17.30
C GLN A 101 8.65 2.10 16.44
N VAL A 102 8.50 2.30 15.13
CA VAL A 102 9.58 2.28 14.16
C VAL A 102 9.61 3.60 13.44
N VAL A 103 10.70 4.36 13.59
CA VAL A 103 10.88 5.64 12.90
C VAL A 103 11.60 5.39 11.58
N LEU A 104 10.99 5.87 10.50
CA LEU A 104 11.53 5.76 9.15
C LEU A 104 11.95 7.14 8.63
N ARG A 105 13.15 7.22 8.11
CA ARG A 105 13.68 8.36 7.34
C ARG A 105 13.68 8.05 5.85
N PRO A 106 13.85 9.03 4.97
CA PRO A 106 13.87 8.80 3.52
C PRO A 106 14.81 7.66 3.12
N GLY A 107 14.27 6.70 2.36
CA GLY A 107 14.95 5.50 1.90
C GLY A 107 14.85 4.31 2.85
N GLU A 108 14.31 4.49 4.06
CA GLU A 108 14.13 3.42 5.02
C GLU A 108 12.72 2.80 4.91
N ALA A 109 12.64 1.49 5.12
CA ALA A 109 11.40 0.73 5.09
C ALA A 109 11.25 -0.14 6.34
N THR A 110 10.00 -0.51 6.63
CA THR A 110 9.69 -1.52 7.64
C THR A 110 8.65 -2.50 7.10
N ILE A 111 8.59 -3.66 7.72
CA ILE A 111 7.61 -4.71 7.39
C ILE A 111 6.64 -4.82 8.55
N ASN A 112 5.35 -4.61 8.27
CA ASN A 112 4.28 -4.94 9.19
C ASN A 112 3.86 -6.38 8.93
N PRO A 113 4.06 -7.30 9.89
CA PRO A 113 3.66 -8.69 9.71
C PRO A 113 2.16 -8.85 9.47
N ALA A 114 1.78 -9.90 8.75
CA ALA A 114 0.38 -10.23 8.51
C ALA A 114 -0.44 -10.22 9.81
N GLY A 115 -1.59 -9.53 9.78
CA GLY A 115 -2.50 -9.45 10.92
C GLY A 115 -2.08 -8.51 12.05
N MET A 116 -0.92 -7.87 11.96
CA MET A 116 -0.46 -6.90 12.96
C MET A 116 -1.21 -5.59 12.83
N TRP A 117 -1.89 -5.18 13.89
CA TRP A 117 -2.47 -3.84 13.94
C TRP A 117 -1.37 -2.78 13.97
N HIS A 118 -1.45 -1.82 13.07
CA HIS A 118 -0.50 -0.72 12.96
C HIS A 118 -1.20 0.59 12.62
N ALA A 119 -0.52 1.68 12.90
CA ALA A 119 -0.91 3.03 12.53
C ALA A 119 0.32 3.80 12.03
N VAL A 120 0.10 4.85 11.26
CA VAL A 120 1.17 5.70 10.73
C VAL A 120 1.01 7.10 11.27
N ASP A 121 2.06 7.59 11.93
CA ASP A 121 2.15 8.94 12.44
C ASP A 121 3.23 9.71 11.69
N VAL A 122 2.92 10.94 11.34
CA VAL A 122 3.82 11.81 10.60
C VAL A 122 3.97 13.12 11.34
N ASP A 123 5.22 13.58 11.48
CA ASP A 123 5.52 14.91 12.01
C ASP A 123 5.47 15.91 10.83
N GLY A 124 4.39 16.68 10.76
CA GLY A 124 4.13 17.57 9.64
C GLY A 124 3.60 16.79 8.41
N ALA A 125 4.38 16.72 7.35
CA ALA A 125 4.03 16.03 6.12
C ALA A 125 5.10 15.03 5.72
N ALA A 126 4.70 13.91 5.14
CA ALA A 126 5.60 12.89 4.60
C ALA A 126 5.02 12.24 3.37
N ARG A 127 5.87 11.63 2.58
CA ARG A 127 5.48 10.82 1.45
C ARG A 127 5.98 9.40 1.66
N ILE A 128 5.08 8.43 1.53
CA ILE A 128 5.38 7.01 1.70
C ILE A 128 5.01 6.23 0.45
N LEU A 129 5.64 5.07 0.28
CA LEU A 129 5.19 4.04 -0.65
C LEU A 129 4.81 2.82 0.17
N THR A 130 3.64 2.25 -0.13
CA THR A 130 3.21 1.01 0.52
C THR A 130 3.07 -0.10 -0.50
N ILE A 131 3.41 -1.32 -0.07
CA ILE A 131 3.11 -2.57 -0.79
C ILE A 131 2.21 -3.37 0.13
N THR A 132 0.93 -3.47 -0.23
CA THR A 132 -0.12 -3.92 0.67
C THR A 132 -0.90 -5.10 0.10
N PRO A 133 -0.91 -6.27 0.78
CA PRO A 133 -1.83 -7.36 0.47
C PRO A 133 -3.21 -7.02 1.06
N GLY A 134 -4.09 -6.42 0.25
CA GLY A 134 -5.31 -5.78 0.72
C GLY A 134 -6.50 -6.69 1.01
N LEU A 135 -6.45 -7.99 0.65
CA LEU A 135 -7.58 -8.89 0.85
C LEU A 135 -7.90 -9.06 2.33
N GLY A 136 -9.12 -8.69 2.74
CA GLY A 136 -9.57 -8.81 4.13
C GLY A 136 -9.01 -7.75 5.07
N THR A 137 -8.47 -6.64 4.55
CA THR A 137 -8.01 -5.52 5.37
C THR A 137 -9.08 -5.05 6.34
N GLU A 138 -8.69 -4.83 7.58
CA GLU A 138 -9.57 -4.39 8.66
C GLU A 138 -9.10 -3.07 9.26
N HIS A 139 -10.05 -2.28 9.74
CA HIS A 139 -9.80 -0.98 10.37
C HIS A 139 -10.48 -0.93 11.74
N ARG A 140 -9.89 -0.18 12.67
CA ARG A 140 -10.53 0.18 13.95
C ARG A 140 -10.14 1.59 14.38
N GLN A 141 -10.97 2.22 15.16
CA GLN A 141 -10.69 3.54 15.75
C GLN A 141 -9.46 3.48 16.65
N ARG A 142 -8.71 4.57 16.64
CA ARG A 142 -7.51 4.73 17.45
C ARG A 142 -7.80 5.48 18.74
#